data_04ca54b41484c0c7b38071c872583309
#
_entry.id   04ca54b41484c0c7b38071c872583309
#
_cell.length_a   1.000
_cell.length_b   1.000
_cell.length_c   1.000
_cell.angle_alpha   90.00
_cell.angle_beta   90.00
_cell.angle_gamma   90.00
#
_symmetry.space_group_name_H-M   'P 1'
#
loop_
_entity.id
_entity.type
_entity.pdbx_description
1 polymer ?
#
loop_
_entity_poly.entity_id
_entity_poly.type
_entity_poly.pdbx_seq_one_letter_code
_entity_poly.pdbx_strand_id
1 'polypeptide(L)'
;MRYQTALRPDGPYSTGWIRQADSATVSRMQTEALSVPWLEPQQDFPDVGGAWGPGTPAPGLLAAGGSLDPDTLHQAYARGIFPWFSKGEPILWWSTDPRMVLDVKRFIVHRSLRKALEKFLRTPDCAIRIDSAFDAVITACASSPRAGQSGTWIVPDMVQAYRQLHRAGLAHSVETWVKGELVGGLYCVALGHAVFGESMFARATDASKIALAALVAFCRHHQIAMIDCQQNTRHLASLGAHEVARVEFLRHIAKACAQPAPRWQFDPLYWRNLSIRFTNQ
;
A
#
# COMPACT_ATOMS: atom_id res chain seq x y z
N MET A 1 -20.78 -6.84 9.92
CA MET A 1 -19.77 -7.25 8.92
C MET A 1 -18.59 -6.29 9.04
N ARG A 2 -17.45 -6.75 9.54
CA ARG A 2 -16.25 -5.93 9.72
C ARG A 2 -15.46 -5.99 8.42
N TYR A 3 -15.48 -4.92 7.65
CA TYR A 3 -14.65 -4.80 6.45
C TYR A 3 -13.28 -4.27 6.87
N GLN A 4 -12.30 -5.15 6.83
CA GLN A 4 -10.89 -4.78 6.88
C GLN A 4 -10.32 -5.00 5.50
N THR A 5 -9.79 -3.96 4.93
CA THR A 5 -9.22 -3.99 3.60
C THR A 5 -7.77 -3.57 3.70
N ALA A 6 -6.88 -4.53 3.48
CA ALA A 6 -5.53 -4.21 3.10
C ALA A 6 -5.57 -3.47 1.76
N LEU A 7 -4.72 -2.50 1.56
CA LEU A 7 -4.47 -1.93 0.25
C LEU A 7 -3.79 -2.97 -0.66
N ARG A 8 -3.24 -4.04 -0.08
CA ARG A 8 -2.68 -5.21 -0.79
C ARG A 8 -3.66 -6.39 -0.76
N PRO A 9 -3.77 -7.16 -1.84
CA PRO A 9 -4.80 -8.16 -2.02
C PRO A 9 -4.57 -9.45 -1.23
N ASP A 10 -5.68 -10.16 -1.02
CA ASP A 10 -5.71 -11.58 -0.78
C ASP A 10 -5.48 -12.29 -2.14
N GLY A 11 -4.24 -12.39 -2.57
CA GLY A 11 -3.89 -13.16 -3.77
C GLY A 11 -3.70 -14.64 -3.46
N PRO A 12 -3.95 -15.56 -4.42
CA PRO A 12 -3.83 -17.00 -4.24
C PRO A 12 -2.39 -17.51 -4.14
N TYR A 13 -1.42 -16.65 -3.94
CA TYR A 13 -0.01 -17.01 -3.89
C TYR A 13 0.40 -17.36 -2.46
N SER A 14 0.03 -18.55 -2.02
CA SER A 14 0.70 -19.20 -0.90
C SER A 14 2.06 -19.67 -1.41
N THR A 15 3.11 -19.11 -0.86
CA THR A 15 4.51 -19.30 -1.20
C THR A 15 5.08 -20.67 -0.87
N GLY A 16 4.24 -21.70 -0.73
CA GLY A 16 4.66 -23.09 -0.50
C GLY A 16 5.46 -23.74 -1.63
N TRP A 17 5.82 -23.03 -2.70
CA TRP A 17 6.37 -23.62 -3.92
C TRP A 17 7.91 -23.63 -4.02
N ILE A 18 8.64 -23.04 -3.06
CA ILE A 18 10.11 -23.04 -3.11
C ILE A 18 10.72 -24.36 -2.61
N ARG A 19 9.92 -25.32 -2.11
CA ARG A 19 10.42 -26.56 -1.51
C ARG A 19 9.98 -27.86 -2.17
N GLN A 20 9.89 -28.01 -3.46
CA GLN A 20 9.89 -29.38 -4.05
C GLN A 20 9.96 -29.28 -5.57
N ALA A 21 11.17 -29.41 -6.09
CA ALA A 21 11.37 -29.95 -7.43
C ALA A 21 11.74 -31.42 -7.27
N ASP A 22 10.75 -32.31 -7.26
CA ASP A 22 10.99 -33.74 -7.44
C ASP A 22 10.94 -34.06 -8.94
N SER A 23 12.00 -34.76 -9.33
CA SER A 23 12.28 -35.25 -10.65
C SER A 23 11.27 -36.32 -11.08
N ALA A 24 10.46 -36.07 -12.11
CA ALA A 24 10.19 -37.03 -13.20
C ALA A 24 9.17 -36.47 -14.19
N THR A 25 9.53 -36.56 -15.46
CA THR A 25 8.72 -36.41 -16.68
C THR A 25 8.65 -34.97 -17.25
N VAL A 26 9.76 -34.51 -17.83
CA VAL A 26 9.78 -33.31 -18.67
C VAL A 26 9.87 -33.75 -20.14
N SER A 27 8.76 -33.61 -20.84
CA SER A 27 8.73 -33.58 -22.29
C SER A 27 9.25 -32.23 -22.79
N ARG A 28 10.18 -32.26 -23.72
CA ARG A 28 10.92 -31.16 -24.34
C ARG A 28 10.04 -29.98 -24.76
N MET A 29 9.97 -28.95 -23.97
CA MET A 29 9.86 -27.55 -24.38
C MET A 29 10.91 -26.78 -23.57
N GLN A 30 11.70 -25.96 -24.23
CA GLN A 30 12.77 -25.16 -23.60
C GLN A 30 12.16 -24.28 -22.52
N THR A 31 12.18 -24.75 -21.29
CA THR A 31 11.91 -23.98 -20.10
C THR A 31 13.23 -23.31 -19.77
N GLU A 32 13.44 -22.06 -20.15
CA GLU A 32 14.39 -21.21 -19.44
C GLU A 32 14.04 -21.34 -17.95
N ALA A 33 14.96 -21.84 -17.17
CA ALA A 33 14.74 -22.04 -15.74
C ALA A 33 14.46 -20.67 -15.15
N LEU A 34 13.22 -20.43 -14.69
CA LEU A 34 12.85 -19.20 -13.99
C LEU A 34 13.75 -19.08 -12.76
N SER A 35 14.75 -18.20 -12.82
CA SER A 35 15.64 -17.88 -11.72
C SER A 35 15.23 -16.56 -11.08
N VAL A 36 15.20 -16.51 -9.75
CA VAL A 36 14.98 -15.28 -8.98
C VAL A 36 16.37 -14.78 -8.56
N PRO A 37 16.81 -13.59 -8.99
CA PRO A 37 18.07 -13.02 -8.52
C PRO A 37 18.09 -12.92 -7.00
N TRP A 38 19.20 -13.37 -6.38
CA TRP A 38 19.43 -13.18 -4.96
C TRP A 38 20.21 -11.89 -4.74
N LEU A 39 19.72 -11.02 -3.86
CA LEU A 39 20.38 -9.77 -3.52
C LEU A 39 21.14 -9.91 -2.20
N GLU A 40 22.38 -9.45 -2.19
CA GLU A 40 23.09 -9.18 -0.96
C GLU A 40 22.63 -7.85 -0.34
N PRO A 41 22.82 -7.63 0.98
CA PRO A 41 22.51 -6.34 1.59
C PRO A 41 23.18 -5.18 0.83
N GLN A 42 22.44 -4.11 0.58
CA GLN A 42 22.88 -2.90 -0.16
C GLN A 42 23.22 -3.12 -1.64
N GLN A 43 22.93 -4.27 -2.21
CA GLN A 43 23.06 -4.51 -3.63
C GLN A 43 21.94 -3.79 -4.40
N ASP A 44 22.29 -3.24 -5.56
CA ASP A 44 21.32 -2.60 -6.47
C ASP A 44 20.28 -3.59 -6.99
N PHE A 45 19.03 -3.13 -7.09
CA PHE A 45 17.96 -3.92 -7.69
C PHE A 45 18.20 -4.17 -9.18
N PRO A 46 17.86 -5.36 -9.70
CA PRO A 46 17.85 -5.62 -11.14
C PRO A 46 16.85 -4.70 -11.86
N ASP A 47 16.93 -4.70 -13.19
CA ASP A 47 15.94 -4.00 -14.01
C ASP A 47 14.54 -4.57 -13.80
N VAL A 48 13.55 -3.72 -13.59
CA VAL A 48 12.16 -4.14 -13.33
C VAL A 48 11.52 -4.86 -14.52
N GLY A 49 12.07 -4.70 -15.73
CA GLY A 49 11.68 -5.48 -16.90
C GLY A 49 11.96 -6.97 -16.75
N GLY A 50 12.91 -7.35 -15.87
CA GLY A 50 13.20 -8.74 -15.51
C GLY A 50 12.22 -9.38 -14.54
N ALA A 51 11.23 -8.65 -14.01
CA ALA A 51 10.20 -9.23 -13.15
C ALA A 51 9.38 -10.29 -13.90
N TRP A 52 9.05 -11.37 -13.22
CA TRP A 52 8.33 -12.50 -13.82
C TRP A 52 7.02 -12.05 -14.45
N GLY A 53 6.80 -12.51 -15.70
CA GLY A 53 5.64 -12.13 -16.51
C GLY A 53 4.36 -12.89 -16.16
N PRO A 54 3.25 -12.54 -16.83
CA PRO A 54 2.00 -13.30 -16.76
C PRO A 54 2.21 -14.77 -17.16
N GLY A 55 1.53 -15.69 -16.47
CA GLY A 55 1.67 -17.12 -16.72
C GLY A 55 2.81 -17.82 -15.97
N THR A 56 3.65 -17.07 -15.25
CA THR A 56 4.60 -17.64 -14.30
C THR A 56 3.92 -17.93 -12.94
N PRO A 57 4.53 -18.75 -12.08
CA PRO A 57 3.96 -19.03 -10.75
C PRO A 57 3.82 -17.81 -9.84
N ALA A 58 4.64 -16.75 -10.06
CA ALA A 58 4.64 -15.54 -9.24
C ALA A 58 4.81 -14.27 -10.11
N PRO A 59 3.78 -13.85 -10.88
CA PRO A 59 3.86 -12.68 -11.75
C PRO A 59 4.22 -11.42 -10.98
N GLY A 60 5.25 -10.73 -11.43
CA GLY A 60 5.78 -9.53 -10.79
C GLY A 60 6.92 -9.78 -9.80
N LEU A 61 7.27 -11.04 -9.48
CA LEU A 61 8.44 -11.34 -8.65
C LEU A 61 9.72 -10.92 -9.38
N LEU A 62 10.54 -10.13 -8.71
CA LEU A 62 11.74 -9.52 -9.29
C LEU A 62 13.03 -10.08 -8.69
N ALA A 63 13.10 -10.17 -7.37
CA ALA A 63 14.30 -10.59 -6.66
C ALA A 63 13.96 -11.16 -5.27
N ALA A 64 14.93 -11.83 -4.64
CA ALA A 64 14.86 -12.30 -3.26
C ALA A 64 16.11 -11.86 -2.48
N GLY A 65 16.04 -11.82 -1.14
CA GLY A 65 17.17 -11.42 -0.28
C GLY A 65 17.27 -9.90 -0.09
N GLY A 66 18.48 -9.38 0.10
CA GLY A 66 18.71 -7.96 0.42
C GLY A 66 18.37 -7.60 1.87
N SER A 67 18.05 -6.33 2.11
CA SER A 67 17.74 -5.77 3.42
C SER A 67 16.53 -4.84 3.38
N LEU A 68 15.94 -4.57 4.55
CA LEU A 68 14.78 -3.67 4.70
C LEU A 68 15.16 -2.33 5.34
N ASP A 69 16.41 -1.91 5.22
CA ASP A 69 16.85 -0.61 5.70
C ASP A 69 16.19 0.54 4.90
N PRO A 70 16.15 1.77 5.45
CA PRO A 70 15.48 2.90 4.80
C PRO A 70 16.02 3.23 3.41
N ASP A 71 17.32 3.09 3.16
CA ASP A 71 17.93 3.41 1.88
C ASP A 71 17.54 2.39 0.81
N THR A 72 17.57 1.09 1.16
CA THR A 72 17.10 0.01 0.29
C THR A 72 15.60 0.16 -0.03
N LEU A 73 14.76 0.46 0.96
CA LEU A 73 13.34 0.69 0.74
C LEU A 73 13.08 1.94 -0.10
N HIS A 74 13.81 3.05 0.15
CA HIS A 74 13.72 4.26 -0.67
C HIS A 74 14.03 3.95 -2.15
N GLN A 75 15.14 3.27 -2.42
CA GLN A 75 15.52 2.86 -3.79
C GLN A 75 14.46 1.95 -4.43
N ALA A 76 13.92 0.98 -3.68
CA ALA A 76 12.88 0.09 -4.16
C ALA A 76 11.64 0.87 -4.60
N TYR A 77 11.08 1.68 -3.70
CA TYR A 77 9.87 2.45 -4.00
C TYR A 77 10.07 3.45 -5.14
N ALA A 78 11.21 4.15 -5.20
CA ALA A 78 11.55 5.06 -6.29
C ALA A 78 11.61 4.36 -7.67
N ARG A 79 11.83 3.05 -7.70
CA ARG A 79 11.85 2.20 -8.91
C ARG A 79 10.58 1.36 -9.11
N GLY A 80 9.51 1.62 -8.33
CA GLY A 80 8.26 0.89 -8.42
C GLY A 80 8.33 -0.54 -7.90
N ILE A 81 9.30 -0.83 -7.05
CA ILE A 81 9.52 -2.12 -6.40
C ILE A 81 9.00 -2.04 -4.97
N PHE A 82 8.42 -3.13 -4.47
CA PHE A 82 7.93 -3.21 -3.10
C PHE A 82 8.22 -4.58 -2.49
N PRO A 83 8.47 -4.67 -1.17
CA PRO A 83 8.65 -5.94 -0.48
C PRO A 83 7.31 -6.57 -0.15
N TRP A 84 7.18 -7.88 -0.38
CA TRP A 84 6.03 -8.66 0.06
C TRP A 84 6.43 -10.13 0.22
N PHE A 85 6.39 -10.63 1.44
CA PHE A 85 6.79 -11.98 1.81
C PHE A 85 6.13 -12.41 3.12
N SER A 86 6.13 -13.70 3.42
CA SER A 86 5.54 -14.28 4.62
C SER A 86 6.60 -14.65 5.66
N LYS A 87 6.16 -14.91 6.89
CA LYS A 87 7.06 -15.37 7.96
C LYS A 87 7.78 -16.65 7.56
N GLY A 88 9.11 -16.64 7.70
CA GLY A 88 9.99 -17.76 7.36
C GLY A 88 10.44 -17.82 5.91
N GLU A 89 10.03 -16.86 5.09
CA GLU A 89 10.52 -16.66 3.75
C GLU A 89 11.63 -15.61 3.72
N PRO A 90 12.50 -15.63 2.71
CA PRO A 90 13.39 -14.51 2.44
C PRO A 90 12.57 -13.27 2.08
N ILE A 91 13.18 -12.09 2.15
CA ILE A 91 12.59 -10.89 1.58
C ILE A 91 12.35 -11.13 0.10
N LEU A 92 11.12 -10.92 -0.37
CA LEU A 92 10.77 -11.01 -1.79
C LEU A 92 10.38 -9.61 -2.30
N TRP A 93 10.94 -9.24 -3.44
CA TRP A 93 10.78 -7.95 -4.08
C TRP A 93 9.94 -8.08 -5.35
N TRP A 94 8.97 -7.19 -5.50
CA TRP A 94 7.95 -7.28 -6.54
C TRP A 94 7.83 -5.99 -7.34
N SER A 95 7.62 -6.14 -8.65
CA SER A 95 7.20 -5.07 -9.55
C SER A 95 6.13 -5.63 -10.50
N THR A 96 4.87 -5.47 -10.10
CA THR A 96 3.72 -6.06 -10.82
C THR A 96 3.41 -5.34 -12.12
N ASP A 97 2.93 -6.10 -13.12
CA ASP A 97 2.38 -5.60 -14.37
C ASP A 97 1.13 -6.43 -14.73
N PRO A 98 -0.06 -5.83 -14.79
CA PRO A 98 -0.36 -4.42 -14.55
C PRO A 98 -0.19 -3.98 -13.09
N ARG A 99 -0.09 -2.67 -12.87
CA ARG A 99 -0.04 -2.04 -11.54
C ARG A 99 -1.39 -1.46 -11.18
N MET A 100 -1.92 -1.79 -10.01
CA MET A 100 -3.15 -1.20 -9.49
C MET A 100 -2.87 0.16 -8.87
N VAL A 101 -3.61 1.18 -9.31
CA VAL A 101 -3.46 2.56 -8.84
C VAL A 101 -4.81 3.20 -8.57
N LEU A 102 -4.86 4.12 -7.62
CA LEU A 102 -5.99 4.98 -7.37
C LEU A 102 -5.66 6.40 -7.86
N ASP A 103 -6.14 6.76 -9.04
CA ASP A 103 -6.17 8.17 -9.46
C ASP A 103 -7.11 8.93 -8.51
N VAL A 104 -6.56 9.91 -7.81
CA VAL A 104 -7.31 10.63 -6.78
C VAL A 104 -8.52 11.38 -7.35
N LYS A 105 -8.50 11.76 -8.64
CA LYS A 105 -9.65 12.38 -9.32
C LYS A 105 -10.78 11.40 -9.57
N ARG A 106 -10.46 10.10 -9.71
CA ARG A 106 -11.42 9.02 -9.96
C ARG A 106 -11.98 8.38 -8.69
N PHE A 107 -11.50 8.81 -7.50
CA PHE A 107 -11.98 8.25 -6.23
C PHE A 107 -13.50 8.39 -6.09
N ILE A 108 -14.17 7.25 -5.87
CA ILE A 108 -15.62 7.14 -5.79
C ILE A 108 -16.08 7.19 -4.33
N VAL A 109 -16.77 8.25 -3.96
CA VAL A 109 -17.44 8.36 -2.66
C VAL A 109 -18.86 7.81 -2.78
N HIS A 110 -19.00 6.50 -2.58
CA HIS A 110 -20.32 5.85 -2.58
C HIS A 110 -21.26 6.43 -1.52
N ARG A 111 -22.57 6.24 -1.69
CA ARG A 111 -23.61 6.76 -0.78
C ARG A 111 -23.35 6.37 0.68
N SER A 112 -22.93 5.12 0.94
CA SER A 112 -22.60 4.65 2.29
C SER A 112 -21.41 5.40 2.89
N LEU A 113 -20.32 5.54 2.13
CA LEU A 113 -19.14 6.28 2.56
C LEU A 113 -19.48 7.76 2.78
N ARG A 114 -20.25 8.37 1.90
CA ARG A 114 -20.72 9.77 2.07
C ARG A 114 -21.45 9.94 3.40
N LYS A 115 -22.42 9.07 3.72
CA LYS A 115 -23.13 9.09 5.00
C LYS A 115 -22.19 8.91 6.20
N ALA A 116 -21.20 8.02 6.08
CA ALA A 116 -20.20 7.81 7.13
C ALA A 116 -19.34 9.06 7.36
N LEU A 117 -18.89 9.71 6.28
CA LEU A 117 -18.12 10.96 6.34
C LEU A 117 -18.97 12.11 6.92
N GLU A 118 -20.20 12.29 6.48
CA GLU A 118 -21.11 13.30 7.00
C GLU A 118 -21.37 13.09 8.51
N LYS A 119 -21.58 11.85 8.93
CA LYS A 119 -21.72 11.50 10.35
C LYS A 119 -20.45 11.83 11.12
N PHE A 120 -19.27 11.41 10.61
CA PHE A 120 -17.98 11.66 11.23
C PHE A 120 -17.73 13.17 11.43
N LEU A 121 -18.00 13.97 10.40
CA LEU A 121 -17.78 15.43 10.43
C LEU A 121 -18.73 16.18 11.36
N ARG A 122 -19.92 15.63 11.66
CA ARG A 122 -20.89 16.23 12.60
C ARG A 122 -20.73 15.73 14.04
N THR A 123 -19.98 14.63 14.23
CA THR A 123 -19.79 14.06 15.57
C THR A 123 -18.67 14.81 16.29
N PRO A 124 -18.94 15.38 17.47
CA PRO A 124 -17.90 15.99 18.30
C PRO A 124 -16.78 15.00 18.59
N ASP A 125 -15.57 15.52 18.83
CA ASP A 125 -14.37 14.74 19.17
C ASP A 125 -13.97 13.69 18.11
N CYS A 126 -14.39 13.90 16.85
CA CYS A 126 -13.90 13.17 15.71
C CYS A 126 -12.82 13.96 14.99
N ALA A 127 -11.69 13.34 14.69
CA ALA A 127 -10.56 13.99 14.02
C ALA A 127 -9.82 13.03 13.08
N ILE A 128 -9.29 13.59 11.99
CA ILE A 128 -8.20 12.98 11.24
C ILE A 128 -6.90 13.57 11.77
N ARG A 129 -5.94 12.68 12.04
CA ARG A 129 -4.57 13.07 12.36
C ARG A 129 -3.61 12.38 11.40
N ILE A 130 -2.46 12.99 11.17
CA ILE A 130 -1.36 12.40 10.42
C ILE A 130 -0.19 12.28 11.40
N ASP A 131 0.48 11.11 11.38
CA ASP A 131 1.72 10.82 12.11
C ASP A 131 1.64 11.00 13.62
N SER A 132 0.44 11.05 14.20
CA SER A 132 0.28 11.19 15.66
C SER A 132 0.45 9.87 16.40
N ALA A 133 0.25 8.74 15.72
CA ALA A 133 0.30 7.39 16.31
C ALA A 133 0.74 6.32 15.29
N PHE A 134 1.78 6.58 14.49
CA PHE A 134 2.26 5.67 13.45
C PHE A 134 2.50 4.25 13.97
N ASP A 135 3.15 4.11 15.12
CA ASP A 135 3.44 2.81 15.73
C ASP A 135 2.17 2.02 16.08
N ALA A 136 1.13 2.72 16.53
CA ALA A 136 -0.16 2.09 16.82
C ALA A 136 -0.89 1.67 15.53
N VAL A 137 -0.79 2.48 14.47
CA VAL A 137 -1.38 2.18 13.16
C VAL A 137 -0.74 0.95 12.54
N ILE A 138 0.59 0.90 12.41
CA ILE A 138 1.27 -0.24 11.79
C ILE A 138 1.08 -1.52 12.60
N THR A 139 1.11 -1.44 13.93
CA THR A 139 0.83 -2.59 14.81
C THR A 139 -0.61 -3.08 14.63
N ALA A 140 -1.58 -2.18 14.53
CA ALA A 140 -2.97 -2.55 14.26
C ALA A 140 -3.15 -3.18 12.88
N CYS A 141 -2.46 -2.69 11.85
CA CYS A 141 -2.43 -3.30 10.52
C CYS A 141 -1.84 -4.70 10.54
N ALA A 142 -0.74 -4.91 11.28
CA ALA A 142 -0.06 -6.19 11.41
C ALA A 142 -0.89 -7.24 12.19
N SER A 143 -1.71 -6.81 13.15
CA SER A 143 -2.54 -7.69 13.98
C SER A 143 -3.97 -7.88 13.46
N SER A 144 -4.33 -7.22 12.35
CA SER A 144 -5.69 -7.27 11.82
C SER A 144 -5.98 -8.60 11.15
N PRO A 145 -7.00 -9.37 11.59
CA PRO A 145 -7.42 -10.60 10.92
C PRO A 145 -7.85 -10.33 9.48
N ARG A 146 -7.44 -11.18 8.55
CA ARG A 146 -7.84 -11.12 7.14
C ARG A 146 -8.69 -12.33 6.79
N ALA A 147 -9.78 -12.10 6.07
CA ALA A 147 -10.63 -13.19 5.60
C ALA A 147 -9.84 -14.10 4.64
N GLY A 148 -9.77 -15.40 4.96
CA GLY A 148 -9.12 -16.40 4.11
C GLY A 148 -7.61 -16.58 4.30
N GLN A 149 -6.98 -15.87 5.24
CA GLN A 149 -5.55 -16.02 5.52
C GLN A 149 -5.29 -16.39 6.99
N SER A 150 -4.40 -17.37 7.22
CA SER A 150 -3.88 -17.71 8.54
C SER A 150 -2.69 -16.82 8.90
N GLY A 151 -2.88 -15.50 9.06
CA GLY A 151 -1.81 -14.57 9.42
C GLY A 151 -1.81 -13.27 8.64
N THR A 152 -0.77 -12.47 8.85
CA THR A 152 -0.52 -11.22 8.12
C THR A 152 0.82 -11.31 7.40
N TRP A 153 0.92 -10.67 6.22
CA TRP A 153 2.19 -10.48 5.51
C TRP A 153 3.08 -9.42 6.19
N ILE A 154 2.51 -8.59 7.09
CA ILE A 154 3.29 -7.60 7.84
C ILE A 154 3.97 -8.31 9.01
N VAL A 155 5.10 -8.94 8.73
CA VAL A 155 5.94 -9.62 9.71
C VAL A 155 6.67 -8.63 10.62
N PRO A 156 7.20 -9.05 11.80
CA PRO A 156 7.89 -8.14 12.72
C PRO A 156 9.00 -7.31 12.07
N ASP A 157 9.77 -7.89 11.16
CA ASP A 157 10.84 -7.20 10.45
C ASP A 157 10.30 -6.07 9.56
N MET A 158 9.16 -6.29 8.90
CA MET A 158 8.45 -5.25 8.16
C MET A 158 7.97 -4.12 9.08
N VAL A 159 7.43 -4.46 10.25
CA VAL A 159 6.99 -3.43 11.24
C VAL A 159 8.19 -2.54 11.62
N GLN A 160 9.34 -3.14 11.92
CA GLN A 160 10.54 -2.38 12.28
C GLN A 160 11.07 -1.55 11.11
N ALA A 161 11.09 -2.10 9.91
CA ALA A 161 11.53 -1.40 8.71
C ALA A 161 10.68 -0.15 8.43
N TYR A 162 9.36 -0.25 8.48
CA TYR A 162 8.47 0.89 8.25
C TYR A 162 8.49 1.92 9.39
N ARG A 163 8.76 1.50 10.64
CA ARG A 163 9.04 2.43 11.74
C ARG A 163 10.31 3.25 11.49
N GLN A 164 11.36 2.61 10.97
CA GLN A 164 12.59 3.31 10.60
C GLN A 164 12.33 4.27 9.43
N LEU A 165 11.57 3.83 8.43
CA LEU A 165 11.18 4.64 7.30
C LEU A 165 10.35 5.86 7.72
N HIS A 166 9.44 5.69 8.70
CA HIS A 166 8.69 6.79 9.30
C HIS A 166 9.60 7.80 10.01
N ARG A 167 10.58 7.33 10.80
CA ARG A 167 11.57 8.21 11.45
C ARG A 167 12.43 8.98 10.43
N ALA A 168 12.65 8.39 9.26
CA ALA A 168 13.32 9.06 8.14
C ALA A 168 12.39 10.03 7.37
N GLY A 169 11.11 10.17 7.76
CA GLY A 169 10.13 11.04 7.11
C GLY A 169 9.62 10.52 5.76
N LEU A 170 9.76 9.22 5.50
CA LEU A 170 9.40 8.57 4.23
C LEU A 170 8.17 7.66 4.35
N ALA A 171 7.65 7.43 5.56
CA ALA A 171 6.40 6.71 5.76
C ALA A 171 5.50 7.50 6.71
N HIS A 172 4.19 7.49 6.43
CA HIS A 172 3.20 8.32 7.10
C HIS A 172 1.96 7.51 7.45
N SER A 173 1.29 7.87 8.55
CA SER A 173 -0.02 7.35 8.92
C SER A 173 -1.12 8.39 8.74
N VAL A 174 -2.30 7.95 8.31
CA VAL A 174 -3.54 8.74 8.34
C VAL A 174 -4.53 8.05 9.25
N GLU A 175 -4.95 8.72 10.29
CA GLU A 175 -5.59 8.16 11.47
C GLU A 175 -6.99 8.70 11.64
N THR A 176 -7.95 7.80 11.91
CA THR A 176 -9.32 8.15 12.24
C THR A 176 -9.52 8.04 13.75
N TRP A 177 -9.73 9.17 14.39
CA TRP A 177 -9.94 9.30 15.83
C TRP A 177 -11.39 9.62 16.16
N VAL A 178 -11.94 8.97 17.15
CA VAL A 178 -13.30 9.22 17.69
C VAL A 178 -13.24 9.22 19.21
N LYS A 179 -13.63 10.32 19.85
CA LYS A 179 -13.61 10.49 21.31
C LYS A 179 -12.26 10.16 21.95
N GLY A 180 -11.17 10.59 21.29
CA GLY A 180 -9.81 10.33 21.76
C GLY A 180 -9.28 8.92 21.50
N GLU A 181 -10.05 8.02 20.88
CA GLU A 181 -9.64 6.66 20.53
C GLU A 181 -9.27 6.54 19.06
N LEU A 182 -8.19 5.84 18.76
CA LEU A 182 -7.76 5.46 17.42
C LEU A 182 -8.63 4.29 16.93
N VAL A 183 -9.64 4.59 16.09
CA VAL A 183 -10.63 3.60 15.64
C VAL A 183 -10.38 3.04 14.23
N GLY A 184 -9.45 3.62 13.49
CA GLY A 184 -9.03 3.15 12.18
C GLY A 184 -7.90 3.99 11.63
N GLY A 185 -7.31 3.55 10.54
CA GLY A 185 -6.21 4.26 9.90
C GLY A 185 -5.59 3.45 8.78
N LEU A 186 -4.63 4.06 8.13
CA LEU A 186 -3.76 3.45 7.13
C LEU A 186 -2.34 3.96 7.31
N TYR A 187 -1.38 3.26 6.72
CA TYR A 187 -0.05 3.82 6.51
C TYR A 187 0.35 3.73 5.04
N CYS A 188 1.22 4.63 4.63
CA CYS A 188 1.75 4.74 3.28
C CYS A 188 3.23 5.11 3.31
N VAL A 189 3.93 4.82 2.23
CA VAL A 189 5.25 5.39 1.91
C VAL A 189 5.04 6.59 1.00
N ALA A 190 5.87 7.62 1.15
CA ALA A 190 5.81 8.80 0.30
C ALA A 190 7.21 9.29 -0.06
N LEU A 191 7.45 9.45 -1.34
CA LEU A 191 8.67 10.01 -1.91
C LEU A 191 8.27 11.21 -2.77
N GLY A 192 8.45 12.43 -2.25
CA GLY A 192 7.90 13.62 -2.89
C GLY A 192 6.38 13.54 -3.05
N HIS A 193 5.88 13.53 -4.29
CA HIS A 193 4.47 13.34 -4.62
C HIS A 193 4.12 11.88 -5.00
N ALA A 194 5.05 10.94 -4.94
CA ALA A 194 4.76 9.53 -5.11
C ALA A 194 4.27 8.93 -3.79
N VAL A 195 3.01 8.50 -3.73
CA VAL A 195 2.37 7.92 -2.53
C VAL A 195 2.04 6.46 -2.78
N PHE A 196 2.53 5.59 -1.90
CA PHE A 196 2.36 4.13 -1.95
C PHE A 196 1.55 3.69 -0.75
N GLY A 197 0.30 3.32 -0.96
CA GLY A 197 -0.58 2.82 0.10
C GLY A 197 -0.19 1.40 0.50
N GLU A 198 0.08 1.17 1.77
CA GLU A 198 0.58 -0.11 2.26
C GLU A 198 -0.49 -0.97 2.89
N SER A 199 -1.11 -0.50 3.94
CA SER A 199 -2.14 -1.26 4.64
C SER A 199 -3.07 -0.35 5.42
N MET A 200 -4.25 -0.88 5.78
CA MET A 200 -5.22 -0.18 6.60
C MET A 200 -5.88 -1.13 7.61
N PHE A 201 -6.39 -0.57 8.69
CA PHE A 201 -7.16 -1.28 9.70
C PHE A 201 -8.41 -0.51 10.10
N ALA A 202 -9.41 -1.20 10.65
CA ALA A 202 -10.61 -0.57 11.20
C ALA A 202 -11.07 -1.34 12.45
N ARG A 203 -11.23 -0.62 13.56
CA ARG A 203 -11.87 -1.09 14.80
C ARG A 203 -13.35 -0.67 14.85
N ALA A 204 -13.70 0.40 14.14
CA ALA A 204 -15.08 0.85 13.96
C ALA A 204 -15.47 0.80 12.47
N THR A 205 -16.77 0.65 12.21
CA THR A 205 -17.32 0.60 10.84
C THR A 205 -16.88 1.82 10.04
N ASP A 206 -16.40 1.58 8.82
CA ASP A 206 -15.94 2.57 7.84
C ASP A 206 -14.71 3.42 8.26
N ALA A 207 -14.12 3.20 9.44
CA ALA A 207 -13.01 4.03 9.92
C ALA A 207 -11.78 4.01 8.99
N SER A 208 -11.41 2.88 8.40
CA SER A 208 -10.33 2.80 7.40
C SER A 208 -10.69 3.50 6.09
N LYS A 209 -11.96 3.48 5.68
CA LYS A 209 -12.42 4.19 4.47
C LYS A 209 -12.43 5.70 4.69
N ILE A 210 -12.73 6.15 5.92
CA ILE A 210 -12.62 7.57 6.31
C ILE A 210 -11.16 8.01 6.23
N ALA A 211 -10.21 7.21 6.75
CA ALA A 211 -8.77 7.48 6.62
C ALA A 211 -8.32 7.55 5.15
N LEU A 212 -8.77 6.60 4.31
CA LEU A 212 -8.46 6.64 2.87
C LEU A 212 -9.06 7.88 2.18
N ALA A 213 -10.29 8.25 2.50
CA ALA A 213 -10.91 9.46 1.98
C ALA A 213 -10.15 10.71 2.42
N ALA A 214 -9.62 10.75 3.65
CA ALA A 214 -8.76 11.81 4.13
C ALA A 214 -7.44 11.88 3.36
N LEU A 215 -6.79 10.73 3.11
CA LEU A 215 -5.58 10.67 2.27
C LEU A 215 -5.87 11.18 0.85
N VAL A 216 -6.98 10.79 0.25
CA VAL A 216 -7.37 11.30 -1.09
C VAL A 216 -7.62 12.81 -1.06
N ALA A 217 -8.28 13.33 -0.02
CA ALA A 217 -8.51 14.77 0.15
C ALA A 217 -7.20 15.55 0.30
N PHE A 218 -6.25 15.02 1.06
CA PHE A 218 -4.89 15.50 1.20
C PHE A 218 -4.16 15.50 -0.14
N CYS A 219 -4.16 14.37 -0.84
CA CYS A 219 -3.52 14.22 -2.15
C CYS A 219 -4.07 15.22 -3.17
N ARG A 220 -5.39 15.41 -3.23
CA ARG A 220 -6.03 16.41 -4.12
C ARG A 220 -5.57 17.83 -3.79
N HIS A 221 -5.46 18.17 -2.50
CA HIS A 221 -5.01 19.48 -2.07
C HIS A 221 -3.57 19.76 -2.53
N HIS A 222 -2.68 18.79 -2.32
CA HIS A 222 -1.26 18.89 -2.67
C HIS A 222 -0.94 18.51 -4.12
N GLN A 223 -1.96 18.37 -4.99
CA GLN A 223 -1.78 18.02 -6.41
C GLN A 223 -1.05 16.69 -6.65
N ILE A 224 -1.12 15.78 -5.68
CA ILE A 224 -0.68 14.39 -5.82
C ILE A 224 -1.74 13.67 -6.65
N ALA A 225 -1.35 13.15 -7.82
CA ALA A 225 -2.32 12.65 -8.79
C ALA A 225 -2.78 11.21 -8.50
N MET A 226 -1.93 10.39 -7.86
CA MET A 226 -2.08 8.95 -7.81
C MET A 226 -1.61 8.39 -6.47
N ILE A 227 -2.31 7.38 -5.98
CA ILE A 227 -1.88 6.51 -4.88
C ILE A 227 -1.64 5.12 -5.47
N ASP A 228 -0.44 4.60 -5.31
CA ASP A 228 -0.12 3.21 -5.67
C ASP A 228 -0.82 2.25 -4.71
N CYS A 229 -1.48 1.25 -5.26
CA CYS A 229 -2.17 0.20 -4.53
C CYS A 229 -1.57 -1.19 -4.77
N GLN A 230 -0.49 -1.27 -5.53
CA GLN A 230 0.29 -2.44 -5.94
C GLN A 230 -0.53 -3.46 -6.73
N GLN A 231 -1.50 -4.08 -6.12
CA GLN A 231 -2.26 -5.19 -6.73
C GLN A 231 -3.77 -4.93 -6.71
N ASN A 232 -4.49 -5.57 -7.63
CA ASN A 232 -5.92 -5.42 -7.77
C ASN A 232 -6.70 -6.12 -6.66
N THR A 233 -7.61 -5.39 -6.02
CA THR A 233 -8.64 -5.93 -5.14
C THR A 233 -10.00 -5.40 -5.52
N ARG A 234 -11.04 -6.22 -5.34
CA ARG A 234 -12.44 -5.80 -5.57
C ARG A 234 -12.79 -4.55 -4.77
N HIS A 235 -12.24 -4.41 -3.58
CA HIS A 235 -12.51 -3.25 -2.72
C HIS A 235 -11.93 -1.97 -3.32
N LEU A 236 -10.66 -1.97 -3.71
CA LEU A 236 -10.00 -0.81 -4.32
C LEU A 236 -10.65 -0.47 -5.67
N ALA A 237 -10.95 -1.47 -6.50
CA ALA A 237 -11.67 -1.27 -7.74
C ALA A 237 -13.03 -0.59 -7.52
N SER A 238 -13.78 -0.99 -6.47
CA SER A 238 -15.05 -0.35 -6.11
C SER A 238 -14.90 1.12 -5.71
N LEU A 239 -13.73 1.53 -5.24
CA LEU A 239 -13.42 2.92 -4.88
C LEU A 239 -12.83 3.74 -6.03
N GLY A 240 -12.74 3.16 -7.25
CA GLY A 240 -12.29 3.84 -8.46
C GLY A 240 -10.83 3.56 -8.82
N ALA A 241 -10.14 2.68 -8.08
CA ALA A 241 -8.83 2.23 -8.49
C ALA A 241 -8.90 1.37 -9.75
N HIS A 242 -7.86 1.39 -10.56
CA HIS A 242 -7.77 0.69 -11.83
C HIS A 242 -6.33 0.26 -12.12
N GLU A 243 -6.19 -0.64 -13.05
CA GLU A 243 -4.90 -1.13 -13.50
C GLU A 243 -4.32 -0.25 -14.61
N VAL A 244 -3.02 0.00 -14.53
CA VAL A 244 -2.23 0.67 -15.56
C VAL A 244 -1.03 -0.19 -15.93
N ALA A 245 -0.49 -0.04 -17.13
CA ALA A 245 0.74 -0.71 -17.50
C ALA A 245 1.90 -0.25 -16.59
N ARG A 246 2.77 -1.18 -16.17
CA ARG A 246 3.93 -0.86 -15.33
C ARG A 246 4.77 0.28 -15.90
N VAL A 247 4.97 0.34 -17.20
CA VAL A 247 5.73 1.40 -17.85
C VAL A 247 5.11 2.79 -17.64
N GLU A 248 3.80 2.90 -17.63
CA GLU A 248 3.09 4.15 -17.36
C GLU A 248 3.21 4.55 -15.89
N PHE A 249 3.04 3.58 -15.00
CA PHE A 249 3.26 3.75 -13.57
C PHE A 249 4.68 4.24 -13.26
N LEU A 250 5.72 3.59 -13.81
CA LEU A 250 7.11 3.97 -13.60
C LEU A 250 7.42 5.38 -14.10
N ARG A 251 6.87 5.76 -15.25
CA ARG A 251 7.00 7.11 -15.78
C ARG A 251 6.35 8.14 -14.86
N HIS A 252 5.21 7.80 -14.25
CA HIS A 252 4.53 8.64 -13.29
C HIS A 252 5.36 8.83 -12.00
N ILE A 253 5.80 7.74 -11.36
CA ILE A 253 6.54 7.82 -10.09
C ILE A 253 7.88 8.55 -10.26
N ALA A 254 8.59 8.36 -11.37
CA ALA A 254 9.84 9.10 -11.62
C ALA A 254 9.64 10.63 -11.59
N LYS A 255 8.51 11.12 -12.13
CA LYS A 255 8.15 12.54 -12.07
C LYS A 255 7.66 12.95 -10.67
N ALA A 256 6.90 12.10 -10.01
CA ALA A 256 6.32 12.37 -8.70
C ALA A 256 7.38 12.40 -7.60
N CYS A 257 8.34 11.48 -7.62
CA CYS A 257 9.47 11.46 -6.67
C CYS A 257 10.35 12.72 -6.76
N ALA A 258 10.43 13.36 -7.94
CA ALA A 258 11.20 14.59 -8.14
C ALA A 258 10.50 15.85 -7.60
N GLN A 259 9.24 15.77 -7.19
CA GLN A 259 8.53 16.90 -6.59
C GLN A 259 8.89 17.06 -5.11
N PRO A 260 8.88 18.30 -4.57
CA PRO A 260 9.11 18.51 -3.16
C PRO A 260 8.03 17.81 -2.31
N ALA A 261 8.43 17.18 -1.22
CA ALA A 261 7.50 16.53 -0.31
C ALA A 261 6.54 17.56 0.32
N PRO A 262 5.23 17.28 0.38
CA PRO A 262 4.29 18.14 1.08
C PRO A 262 4.50 18.05 2.59
N ARG A 263 4.02 19.05 3.32
CA ARG A 263 3.92 18.94 4.78
C ARG A 263 2.81 17.95 5.15
N TRP A 264 3.17 16.85 5.78
CA TRP A 264 2.23 15.80 6.21
C TRP A 264 1.45 16.24 7.46
N GLN A 265 0.44 17.05 7.22
CA GLN A 265 -0.50 17.53 8.23
C GLN A 265 -1.89 17.61 7.63
N PHE A 266 -2.92 17.14 8.32
CA PHE A 266 -4.29 17.20 7.83
C PHE A 266 -4.95 18.52 8.25
N ASP A 267 -5.52 19.23 7.28
CA ASP A 267 -6.39 20.39 7.51
C ASP A 267 -7.84 19.97 7.23
N PRO A 268 -8.79 20.20 8.14
CA PRO A 268 -10.20 19.93 7.91
C PRO A 268 -10.78 20.56 6.63
N LEU A 269 -10.19 21.65 6.15
CA LEU A 269 -10.58 22.27 4.87
C LEU A 269 -10.36 21.36 3.65
N TYR A 270 -9.47 20.38 3.74
CA TYR A 270 -9.20 19.42 2.66
C TYR A 270 -10.43 18.59 2.28
N TRP A 271 -11.37 18.38 3.19
CA TRP A 271 -12.64 17.70 2.89
C TRP A 271 -13.43 18.33 1.76
N ARG A 272 -13.26 19.64 1.50
CA ARG A 272 -13.89 20.34 0.37
C ARG A 272 -13.48 19.73 -0.98
N ASN A 273 -12.30 19.15 -1.05
CA ASN A 273 -11.77 18.49 -2.25
C ASN A 273 -12.54 17.21 -2.63
N LEU A 274 -13.36 16.66 -1.73
CA LEU A 274 -14.20 15.50 -2.01
C LEU A 274 -15.66 15.89 -2.36
N SER A 275 -15.96 17.16 -2.55
CA SER A 275 -17.33 17.68 -2.78
C SER A 275 -18.32 17.26 -1.69
N ILE A 276 -17.83 17.11 -0.46
CA ILE A 276 -18.66 16.88 0.72
C ILE A 276 -19.12 18.24 1.23
N ARG A 277 -20.43 18.48 1.24
CA ARG A 277 -20.98 19.72 1.75
C ARG A 277 -20.85 19.76 3.27
N PHE A 278 -20.07 20.70 3.79
CA PHE A 278 -20.18 21.12 5.17
C PHE A 278 -21.50 21.88 5.31
N THR A 279 -22.46 21.35 6.04
CA THR A 279 -23.50 22.19 6.61
C THR A 279 -22.81 23.03 7.68
N ASN A 280 -22.53 24.29 7.37
CA ASN A 280 -22.04 25.25 8.35
C ASN A 280 -23.04 25.27 9.53
N GLN A 281 -22.50 25.02 10.74
CA GLN A 281 -23.13 25.54 11.95
C GLN A 281 -22.82 27.01 12.07
#